data_e83ddfae0603a03d8d728c3a57b25d70
#
_entry.id   e83ddfae0603a03d8d728c3a57b25d70
#
_cell.length_a   1.000
_cell.length_b   1.000
_cell.length_c   1.000
_cell.angle_alpha   90.00
_cell.angle_beta   90.00
_cell.angle_gamma   90.00
#
_symmetry.space_group_name_H-M   'P 1'
#
loop_
_entity.id
_entity.type
_entity.pdbx_description
1 polymer ?
#
loop_
_entity_poly.entity_id
_entity_poly.type
_entity_poly.pdbx_seq_one_letter_code
_entity_poly.pdbx_strand_id
1 'polypeptide(L)'
;MKQIVAFDFDGTLTTKDTLIAFIRYACGFRAFVMGFLRYLPQLVLMKLGLYPNYKAKQKVFAHFFKGMTIETFNDLCQRFAHDNMHLLRSQGIKTLMQAQDDGAEVVIVSASIDNWVQPFFADVTVLGTQIEVENGVLTGRFLTKNCYGQEKVSRMLARYPHREDYHLTAYGDSRGDKELLAFADESHYKPFRS
;
A
#
# COMPACT_ATOMS: atom_id res chain seq x y z
N MET A 1 7.93 -2.42 -27.41
CA MET A 1 8.40 -2.22 -26.04
C MET A 1 7.25 -2.56 -25.12
N LYS A 2 7.50 -3.32 -24.07
CA LYS A 2 6.48 -3.70 -23.08
C LYS A 2 5.95 -2.44 -22.39
N GLN A 3 4.64 -2.35 -22.17
CA GLN A 3 4.02 -1.26 -21.42
C GLN A 3 3.78 -1.73 -19.99
N ILE A 4 4.25 -0.96 -19.00
CA ILE A 4 3.98 -1.20 -17.57
C ILE A 4 3.36 0.06 -17.00
N VAL A 5 2.25 -0.12 -16.26
CA VAL A 5 1.56 0.98 -15.61
C VAL A 5 1.54 0.73 -14.10
N ALA A 6 2.23 1.60 -13.37
CA ALA A 6 2.38 1.49 -11.92
C ALA A 6 1.47 2.50 -11.20
N PHE A 7 0.67 2.00 -10.26
CA PHE A 7 -0.19 2.83 -9.42
C PHE A 7 0.24 2.75 -7.96
N ASP A 8 0.36 3.91 -7.31
CA ASP A 8 0.24 3.94 -5.86
C ASP A 8 -1.20 3.64 -5.43
N PHE A 9 -1.39 3.20 -4.19
CA PHE A 9 -2.70 2.78 -3.69
C PHE A 9 -3.36 3.85 -2.83
N ASP A 10 -2.78 4.15 -1.65
CA ASP A 10 -3.40 5.04 -0.66
C ASP A 10 -3.39 6.51 -1.11
N GLY A 11 -4.58 7.09 -1.31
CA GLY A 11 -4.73 8.47 -1.79
C GLY A 11 -4.66 8.60 -3.32
N THR A 12 -4.11 7.61 -4.04
CA THR A 12 -4.11 7.51 -5.50
C THR A 12 -5.32 6.72 -5.99
N LEU A 13 -5.33 5.40 -5.81
CA LEU A 13 -6.48 4.55 -6.16
C LEU A 13 -7.58 4.59 -5.10
N THR A 14 -7.28 5.01 -3.88
CA THR A 14 -8.25 5.13 -2.79
C THR A 14 -8.49 6.57 -2.36
N THR A 15 -9.65 6.80 -1.75
CA THR A 15 -10.04 8.11 -1.20
C THR A 15 -9.49 8.36 0.20
N LYS A 16 -8.98 7.30 0.89
CA LYS A 16 -8.51 7.34 2.28
C LYS A 16 -7.27 6.48 2.45
N ASP A 17 -6.53 6.74 3.51
CA ASP A 17 -5.45 5.87 4.00
C ASP A 17 -6.06 4.55 4.51
N THR A 18 -5.66 3.45 3.88
CA THR A 18 -6.24 2.12 4.15
C THR A 18 -5.70 1.49 5.43
N LEU A 19 -4.54 1.87 5.95
CA LEU A 19 -4.08 1.41 7.26
C LEU A 19 -5.07 1.84 8.36
N ILE A 20 -5.48 3.12 8.33
CA ILE A 20 -6.44 3.68 9.29
C ILE A 20 -7.81 3.02 9.13
N ALA A 21 -8.27 2.88 7.89
CA ALA A 21 -9.55 2.26 7.58
C ALA A 21 -9.56 0.78 7.99
N PHE A 22 -8.49 0.04 7.71
CA PHE A 22 -8.35 -1.38 8.03
C PHE A 22 -8.34 -1.63 9.55
N ILE A 23 -7.53 -0.88 10.32
CA ILE A 23 -7.49 -1.04 11.77
C ILE A 23 -8.87 -0.75 12.39
N ARG A 24 -9.54 0.31 11.92
CA ARG A 24 -10.88 0.64 12.42
C ARG A 24 -11.90 -0.45 12.09
N TYR A 25 -11.83 -1.04 10.91
CA TYR A 25 -12.67 -2.15 10.46
C TYR A 25 -12.40 -3.41 11.31
N ALA A 26 -11.12 -3.77 11.47
CA ALA A 26 -10.69 -4.97 12.13
C ALA A 26 -10.95 -5.00 13.65
N CYS A 27 -10.70 -3.88 14.31
CA CYS A 27 -10.69 -3.81 15.78
C CYS A 27 -11.85 -3.01 16.35
N GLY A 28 -12.63 -2.32 15.51
CA GLY A 28 -13.70 -1.43 15.93
C GLY A 28 -13.22 -0.07 16.45
N PHE A 29 -14.16 0.88 16.53
CA PHE A 29 -13.85 2.28 16.83
C PHE A 29 -13.18 2.50 18.18
N ARG A 30 -13.65 1.81 19.25
CA ARG A 30 -13.10 1.98 20.60
C ARG A 30 -11.66 1.54 20.72
N ALA A 31 -11.33 0.33 20.22
CA ALA A 31 -9.96 -0.19 20.23
C ALA A 31 -9.04 0.66 19.35
N PHE A 32 -9.52 1.11 18.19
CA PHE A 32 -8.82 2.04 17.33
C PHE A 32 -8.43 3.32 18.06
N VAL A 33 -9.37 4.01 18.72
CA VAL A 33 -9.09 5.26 19.45
C VAL A 33 -8.09 5.02 20.57
N MET A 34 -8.27 3.99 21.39
CA MET A 34 -7.35 3.68 22.49
C MET A 34 -5.94 3.36 21.99
N GLY A 35 -5.81 2.58 20.92
CA GLY A 35 -4.54 2.24 20.32
C GLY A 35 -3.82 3.45 19.76
N PHE A 36 -4.53 4.33 19.04
CA PHE A 36 -3.94 5.56 18.50
C PHE A 36 -3.55 6.57 19.59
N LEU A 37 -4.34 6.72 20.65
CA LEU A 37 -3.98 7.55 21.80
C LEU A 37 -2.70 7.06 22.48
N ARG A 38 -2.50 5.75 22.61
CA ARG A 38 -1.27 5.17 23.16
C ARG A 38 -0.03 5.53 22.35
N TYR A 39 -0.15 5.62 21.03
CA TYR A 39 0.96 5.94 20.12
C TYR A 39 0.98 7.39 19.64
N LEU A 40 0.11 8.24 20.19
CA LEU A 40 0.02 9.64 19.80
C LEU A 40 1.36 10.39 19.87
N PRO A 41 2.20 10.25 20.93
CA PRO A 41 3.50 10.91 20.97
C PRO A 41 4.41 10.50 19.80
N GLN A 42 4.45 9.19 19.47
CA GLN A 42 5.27 8.69 18.37
C GLN A 42 4.76 9.16 17.00
N LEU A 43 3.43 9.25 16.84
CA LEU A 43 2.80 9.76 15.62
C LEU A 43 3.06 11.25 15.43
N VAL A 44 3.05 12.03 16.52
CA VAL A 44 3.41 13.46 16.49
C VAL A 44 4.87 13.62 16.11
N LEU A 45 5.79 12.89 16.75
CA LEU A 45 7.22 12.92 16.43
C LEU A 45 7.49 12.51 14.97
N MET A 46 6.75 11.51 14.48
CA MET A 46 6.80 11.09 13.07
C MET A 46 6.37 12.24 12.13
N LYS A 47 5.27 12.92 12.44
CA LYS A 47 4.77 14.04 11.64
C LYS A 47 5.75 15.24 11.64
N LEU A 48 6.50 15.42 12.71
CA LEU A 48 7.56 16.43 12.82
C LEU A 48 8.88 15.99 12.17
N GLY A 49 8.95 14.77 11.59
CA GLY A 49 10.16 14.22 10.98
C GLY A 49 11.22 13.72 11.98
N LEU A 50 10.91 13.72 13.27
CA LEU A 50 11.82 13.29 14.36
C LEU A 50 11.76 11.79 14.66
N TYR A 51 10.81 11.07 14.06
CA TYR A 51 10.68 9.63 14.21
C TYR A 51 10.42 8.96 12.85
N PRO A 52 11.12 7.85 12.52
CA PRO A 52 10.95 7.19 11.23
C PRO A 52 9.52 6.67 11.02
N ASN A 53 8.90 7.02 9.89
CA ASN A 53 7.53 6.64 9.55
C ASN A 53 7.31 5.11 9.64
N TYR A 54 8.22 4.31 9.07
CA TYR A 54 8.08 2.85 9.08
C TYR A 54 8.08 2.26 10.49
N LYS A 55 8.84 2.84 11.45
CA LYS A 55 8.86 2.39 12.85
C LYS A 55 7.54 2.70 13.55
N ALA A 56 6.96 3.89 13.30
CA ALA A 56 5.65 4.25 13.84
C ALA A 56 4.58 3.30 13.30
N LYS A 57 4.56 3.09 11.98
CA LYS A 57 3.63 2.19 11.30
C LYS A 57 3.74 0.75 11.82
N GLN A 58 4.96 0.21 11.96
CA GLN A 58 5.19 -1.13 12.49
C GLN A 58 4.73 -1.27 13.95
N LYS A 59 4.96 -0.26 14.82
CA LYS A 59 4.48 -0.29 16.20
C LYS A 59 2.96 -0.30 16.28
N VAL A 60 2.30 0.52 15.47
CA VAL A 60 0.84 0.54 15.38
C VAL A 60 0.33 -0.81 14.87
N PHE A 61 0.91 -1.34 13.80
CA PHE A 61 0.57 -2.67 13.27
C PHE A 61 0.74 -3.77 14.34
N ALA A 62 1.89 -3.81 15.00
CA ALA A 62 2.17 -4.79 16.04
C ALA A 62 1.17 -4.72 17.22
N HIS A 63 0.73 -3.51 17.59
CA HIS A 63 -0.23 -3.33 18.67
C HIS A 63 -1.57 -4.03 18.39
N PHE A 64 -2.03 -3.98 17.14
CA PHE A 64 -3.35 -4.50 16.78
C PHE A 64 -3.32 -5.96 16.31
N PHE A 65 -2.22 -6.41 15.69
CA PHE A 65 -2.22 -7.67 14.95
C PHE A 65 -1.16 -8.69 15.39
N LYS A 66 -0.19 -8.33 16.24
CA LYS A 66 0.78 -9.29 16.77
C LYS A 66 0.06 -10.42 17.52
N GLY A 67 0.41 -11.66 17.18
CA GLY A 67 -0.18 -12.86 17.77
C GLY A 67 -1.43 -13.39 17.05
N MET A 68 -1.92 -12.68 16.03
CA MET A 68 -3.00 -13.18 15.17
C MET A 68 -2.43 -14.23 14.19
N THR A 69 -3.19 -15.28 13.88
CA THR A 69 -2.78 -16.24 12.84
C THR A 69 -2.87 -15.59 11.46
N ILE A 70 -2.02 -16.04 10.53
CA ILE A 70 -2.02 -15.51 9.17
C ILE A 70 -3.33 -15.79 8.44
N GLU A 71 -3.96 -16.93 8.70
CA GLU A 71 -5.27 -17.29 8.13
C GLU A 71 -6.34 -16.30 8.57
N THR A 72 -6.45 -16.05 9.88
CA THR A 72 -7.41 -15.06 10.43
C THR A 72 -7.17 -13.66 9.87
N PHE A 73 -5.89 -13.28 9.73
CA PHE A 73 -5.53 -11.98 9.17
C PHE A 73 -5.92 -11.88 7.69
N ASN A 74 -5.64 -12.91 6.89
CA ASN A 74 -6.01 -12.94 5.48
C ASN A 74 -7.52 -12.93 5.26
N ASP A 75 -8.29 -13.70 6.06
CA ASP A 75 -9.75 -13.66 6.03
C ASP A 75 -10.30 -12.26 6.34
N LEU A 76 -9.65 -11.58 7.28
CA LEU A 76 -10.00 -10.20 7.63
C LEU A 76 -9.70 -9.24 6.48
N CYS A 77 -8.58 -9.42 5.78
CA CYS A 77 -8.20 -8.64 4.60
C CYS A 77 -9.19 -8.84 3.44
N GLN A 78 -9.62 -10.07 3.19
CA GLN A 78 -10.62 -10.39 2.18
C GLN A 78 -11.96 -9.70 2.46
N ARG A 79 -12.45 -9.82 3.70
CA ARG A 79 -13.70 -9.16 4.12
C ARG A 79 -13.58 -7.63 4.06
N PHE A 80 -12.44 -7.09 4.48
CA PHE A 80 -12.19 -5.66 4.40
C PHE A 80 -12.30 -5.15 2.96
N ALA A 81 -11.64 -5.79 2.02
CA ALA A 81 -11.70 -5.40 0.62
C ALA A 81 -13.13 -5.48 0.07
N HIS A 82 -13.82 -6.60 0.31
CA HIS A 82 -15.20 -6.78 -0.13
C HIS A 82 -16.14 -5.68 0.38
N ASP A 83 -16.07 -5.36 1.67
CA ASP A 83 -16.98 -4.40 2.32
C ASP A 83 -16.61 -2.94 2.03
N ASN A 84 -15.38 -2.68 1.54
CA ASN A 84 -14.84 -1.34 1.37
C ASN A 84 -14.45 -1.00 -0.07
N MET A 85 -15.04 -1.66 -1.08
CA MET A 85 -14.84 -1.32 -2.49
C MET A 85 -15.17 0.15 -2.80
N HIS A 86 -16.05 0.78 -2.02
CA HIS A 86 -16.41 2.20 -2.12
C HIS A 86 -15.25 3.16 -1.81
N LEU A 87 -14.16 2.68 -1.21
CA LEU A 87 -12.93 3.45 -1.01
C LEU A 87 -12.18 3.70 -2.32
N LEU A 88 -12.37 2.84 -3.32
CA LEU A 88 -11.71 2.97 -4.60
C LEU A 88 -12.23 4.19 -5.37
N ARG A 89 -11.31 4.95 -5.96
CA ARG A 89 -11.64 6.06 -6.84
C ARG A 89 -12.08 5.53 -8.21
N SER A 90 -13.31 5.81 -8.61
CA SER A 90 -13.86 5.34 -9.88
C SER A 90 -13.00 5.70 -11.09
N GLN A 91 -12.44 6.93 -11.11
CA GLN A 91 -11.57 7.35 -12.21
C GLN A 91 -10.24 6.58 -12.20
N GLY A 92 -9.66 6.33 -11.02
CA GLY A 92 -8.43 5.53 -10.90
C GLY A 92 -8.64 4.10 -11.40
N ILE A 93 -9.75 3.48 -11.01
CA ILE A 93 -10.09 2.12 -11.46
C ILE A 93 -10.38 2.07 -12.96
N LYS A 94 -11.07 3.06 -13.53
CA LYS A 94 -11.27 3.16 -14.99
C LYS A 94 -9.93 3.24 -15.73
N THR A 95 -9.00 4.06 -15.24
CA THR A 95 -7.66 4.19 -15.85
C THR A 95 -6.87 2.88 -15.74
N LEU A 96 -6.98 2.19 -14.60
CA LEU A 96 -6.34 0.89 -14.40
C LEU A 96 -6.91 -0.16 -15.37
N MET A 97 -8.23 -0.28 -15.48
CA MET A 97 -8.88 -1.22 -16.40
C MET A 97 -8.53 -0.91 -17.86
N GLN A 98 -8.54 0.38 -18.25
CA GLN A 98 -8.14 0.78 -19.59
C GLN A 98 -6.70 0.37 -19.91
N ALA A 99 -5.78 0.53 -18.96
CA ALA A 99 -4.40 0.09 -19.15
C ALA A 99 -4.29 -1.43 -19.37
N GLN A 100 -5.11 -2.23 -18.66
CA GLN A 100 -5.20 -3.68 -18.88
C GLN A 100 -5.77 -4.02 -20.25
N ASP A 101 -6.86 -3.35 -20.64
CA ASP A 101 -7.52 -3.54 -21.95
C ASP A 101 -6.58 -3.17 -23.11
N ASP A 102 -5.72 -2.18 -22.92
CA ASP A 102 -4.68 -1.77 -23.85
C ASP A 102 -3.47 -2.73 -23.86
N GLY A 103 -3.51 -3.79 -23.06
CA GLY A 103 -2.47 -4.83 -23.00
C GLY A 103 -1.24 -4.45 -22.17
N ALA A 104 -1.31 -3.41 -21.34
CA ALA A 104 -0.24 -3.07 -20.42
C ALA A 104 -0.23 -4.02 -19.19
N GLU A 105 0.96 -4.31 -18.70
CA GLU A 105 1.08 -4.96 -17.38
C GLU A 105 0.86 -3.92 -16.28
N VAL A 106 -0.20 -4.11 -15.49
CA VAL A 106 -0.55 -3.22 -14.39
C VAL A 106 0.05 -3.74 -13.08
N VAL A 107 0.64 -2.82 -12.31
CA VAL A 107 1.24 -3.11 -11.00
C VAL A 107 0.85 -2.05 -9.98
N ILE A 108 0.52 -2.48 -8.76
CA ILE A 108 0.30 -1.59 -7.63
C ILE A 108 1.55 -1.58 -6.76
N VAL A 109 2.10 -0.38 -6.51
CA VAL A 109 3.34 -0.20 -5.73
C VAL A 109 3.02 0.66 -4.52
N SER A 110 2.83 0.03 -3.36
CA SER A 110 2.26 0.70 -2.19
C SER A 110 3.07 0.50 -0.91
N ALA A 111 3.11 1.55 -0.09
CA ALA A 111 3.59 1.44 1.28
C ALA A 111 2.64 0.62 2.18
N SER A 112 1.41 0.34 1.74
CA SER A 112 0.47 -0.50 2.46
C SER A 112 0.89 -1.97 2.45
N ILE A 113 0.37 -2.74 3.40
CA ILE A 113 0.64 -4.18 3.48
C ILE A 113 -0.10 -4.88 2.36
N ASP A 114 0.62 -5.70 1.61
CA ASP A 114 0.10 -6.39 0.42
C ASP A 114 -1.11 -7.27 0.72
N ASN A 115 -1.16 -7.92 1.88
CA ASN A 115 -2.27 -8.77 2.29
C ASN A 115 -3.64 -8.08 2.23
N TRP A 116 -3.76 -6.79 2.60
CA TRP A 116 -5.06 -6.10 2.50
C TRP A 116 -5.24 -5.30 1.22
N VAL A 117 -4.18 -5.09 0.43
CA VAL A 117 -4.28 -4.45 -0.89
C VAL A 117 -4.68 -5.45 -1.96
N GLN A 118 -4.03 -6.63 -1.97
CA GLN A 118 -4.24 -7.67 -2.98
C GLN A 118 -5.72 -8.06 -3.17
N PRO A 119 -6.55 -8.20 -2.13
CA PRO A 119 -7.95 -8.60 -2.30
C PRO A 119 -8.84 -7.59 -3.04
N PHE A 120 -8.42 -6.35 -3.23
CA PHE A 120 -9.12 -5.39 -4.09
C PHE A 120 -8.94 -5.68 -5.59
N PHE A 121 -7.91 -6.49 -5.95
CA PHE A 121 -7.47 -6.67 -7.33
C PHE A 121 -7.09 -8.14 -7.58
N ALA A 122 -7.95 -8.87 -8.28
CA ALA A 122 -7.75 -10.29 -8.50
C ALA A 122 -6.50 -10.60 -9.36
N ASP A 123 -6.33 -9.85 -10.47
CA ASP A 123 -5.34 -10.16 -11.51
C ASP A 123 -4.26 -9.07 -11.67
N VAL A 124 -4.00 -8.30 -10.60
CA VAL A 124 -2.98 -7.27 -10.60
C VAL A 124 -1.88 -7.62 -9.61
N THR A 125 -0.63 -7.49 -10.03
CA THR A 125 0.52 -7.66 -9.13
C THR A 125 0.57 -6.52 -8.12
N VAL A 126 0.64 -6.85 -6.82
CA VAL A 126 0.83 -5.89 -5.74
C VAL A 126 2.24 -6.01 -5.16
N LEU A 127 3.00 -4.91 -5.23
CA LEU A 127 4.32 -4.74 -4.62
C LEU A 127 4.16 -3.88 -3.36
N GLY A 128 3.71 -4.51 -2.29
CA GLY A 128 3.43 -3.87 -1.01
C GLY A 128 4.53 -4.05 0.03
N THR A 129 4.28 -3.58 1.24
CA THR A 129 5.07 -3.91 2.43
C THR A 129 4.64 -5.29 2.91
N GLN A 130 5.59 -6.20 3.12
CA GLN A 130 5.30 -7.56 3.59
C GLN A 130 5.44 -7.66 5.10
N ILE A 131 4.57 -8.47 5.70
CA ILE A 131 4.58 -8.77 7.14
C ILE A 131 5.34 -10.05 7.44
N GLU A 132 5.96 -10.09 8.62
CA GLU A 132 6.68 -11.26 9.08
C GLU A 132 5.72 -12.22 9.80
N VAL A 133 5.81 -13.49 9.42
CA VAL A 133 5.03 -14.60 9.99
C VAL A 133 5.99 -15.66 10.48
N GLU A 134 5.86 -16.07 11.75
CA GLU A 134 6.60 -17.18 12.33
C GLU A 134 5.61 -18.21 12.88
N ASN A 135 5.77 -19.47 12.50
CA ASN A 135 4.89 -20.58 12.91
C ASN A 135 3.39 -20.31 12.64
N GLY A 136 3.07 -19.65 11.52
CA GLY A 136 1.69 -19.32 11.15
C GLY A 136 1.10 -18.10 11.89
N VAL A 137 1.91 -17.39 12.69
CA VAL A 137 1.46 -16.27 13.54
C VAL A 137 2.21 -14.99 13.20
N LEU A 138 1.51 -13.87 13.19
CA LEU A 138 2.08 -12.54 12.96
C LEU A 138 3.01 -12.14 14.12
N THR A 139 4.26 -11.82 13.80
CA THR A 139 5.23 -11.33 14.79
C THR A 139 5.01 -9.88 15.17
N GLY A 140 4.27 -9.14 14.33
CA GLY A 140 4.10 -7.70 14.42
C GLY A 140 5.23 -6.90 13.76
N ARG A 141 6.22 -7.57 13.14
CA ARG A 141 7.29 -6.95 12.38
C ARG A 141 6.96 -6.95 10.88
N PHE A 142 7.62 -6.09 10.14
CA PHE A 142 7.64 -6.16 8.68
C PHE A 142 8.78 -7.06 8.23
N LEU A 143 8.50 -7.96 7.30
CA LEU A 143 9.47 -8.82 6.66
C LEU A 143 10.38 -8.02 5.73
N THR A 144 9.81 -7.02 5.07
CA THR A 144 10.50 -6.19 4.10
C THR A 144 10.59 -4.75 4.60
N LYS A 145 11.44 -3.94 3.94
CA LYS A 145 11.40 -2.48 4.13
C LYS A 145 10.01 -1.95 3.74
N ASN A 146 9.57 -0.87 4.38
CA ASN A 146 8.35 -0.16 3.99
C ASN A 146 8.47 0.32 2.54
N CYS A 147 7.55 -0.07 1.68
CA CYS A 147 7.56 0.24 0.25
C CYS A 147 7.20 1.72 -0.01
N TYR A 148 8.14 2.60 0.34
CA TYR A 148 8.01 4.06 0.33
C TYR A 148 9.27 4.72 -0.26
N GLY A 149 9.13 5.75 -1.05
CA GLY A 149 10.25 6.48 -1.64
C GLY A 149 11.10 5.59 -2.55
N GLN A 150 12.40 5.59 -2.36
CA GLN A 150 13.34 4.78 -3.15
C GLN A 150 13.01 3.28 -3.11
N GLU A 151 12.39 2.78 -2.04
CA GLU A 151 12.01 1.37 -1.97
C GLU A 151 10.98 0.99 -3.04
N LYS A 152 10.09 1.90 -3.47
CA LYS A 152 9.17 1.66 -4.58
C LYS A 152 9.94 1.35 -5.87
N VAL A 153 10.97 2.12 -6.17
CA VAL A 153 11.84 1.89 -7.34
C VAL A 153 12.60 0.56 -7.20
N SER A 154 13.11 0.26 -6.01
CA SER A 154 13.81 -1.00 -5.74
C SER A 154 12.89 -2.22 -5.99
N ARG A 155 11.60 -2.13 -5.61
CA ARG A 155 10.60 -3.19 -5.87
C ARG A 155 10.30 -3.32 -7.36
N MET A 156 10.19 -2.21 -8.07
CA MET A 156 10.01 -2.22 -9.53
C MET A 156 11.19 -2.90 -10.21
N LEU A 157 12.43 -2.54 -9.86
CA LEU A 157 13.65 -3.14 -10.44
C LEU A 157 13.82 -4.61 -10.05
N ALA A 158 13.41 -5.02 -8.85
CA ALA A 158 13.45 -6.42 -8.45
C ALA A 158 12.45 -7.28 -9.27
N ARG A 159 11.31 -6.72 -9.67
CA ARG A 159 10.27 -7.39 -10.46
C ARG A 159 10.55 -7.28 -11.97
N TYR A 160 11.11 -6.14 -12.39
CA TYR A 160 11.41 -5.79 -13.79
C TYR A 160 12.86 -5.28 -13.87
N PRO A 161 13.85 -6.18 -13.91
CA PRO A 161 15.27 -5.80 -13.77
C PRO A 161 15.83 -5.03 -14.96
N HIS A 162 15.31 -5.26 -16.14
CA HIS A 162 15.77 -4.64 -17.40
C HIS A 162 14.94 -3.40 -17.71
N ARG A 163 15.36 -2.24 -17.16
CA ARG A 163 14.62 -0.97 -17.27
C ARG A 163 14.43 -0.53 -18.72
N GLU A 164 15.37 -0.84 -19.57
CA GLU A 164 15.39 -0.51 -21.00
C GLU A 164 14.36 -1.28 -21.84
N ASP A 165 13.81 -2.37 -21.32
CA ASP A 165 12.90 -3.25 -22.05
C ASP A 165 11.44 -2.80 -21.99
N TYR A 166 11.11 -1.81 -21.13
CA TYR A 166 9.74 -1.38 -20.94
C TYR A 166 9.59 0.14 -20.84
N HIS A 167 8.42 0.61 -21.26
CA HIS A 167 7.95 1.97 -20.97
C HIS A 167 7.11 1.95 -19.70
N LEU A 168 7.44 2.81 -18.75
CA LEU A 168 6.78 2.90 -17.44
C LEU A 168 5.96 4.18 -17.34
N THR A 169 4.65 4.02 -17.16
CA THR A 169 3.77 5.11 -16.70
C THR A 169 3.49 4.94 -15.21
N ALA A 170 3.64 6.00 -14.40
CA ALA A 170 3.43 5.93 -12.96
C ALA A 170 2.43 6.97 -12.45
N TYR A 171 1.56 6.53 -11.54
CA TYR A 171 0.53 7.33 -10.87
C TYR A 171 0.80 7.36 -9.37
N GLY A 172 0.83 8.57 -8.77
CA GLY A 172 1.08 8.75 -7.36
C GLY A 172 0.52 10.06 -6.83
N ASP A 173 0.45 10.22 -5.49
CA ASP A 173 -0.19 11.40 -4.90
C ASP A 173 0.60 12.04 -3.75
N SER A 174 1.64 11.39 -3.28
CA SER A 174 2.34 11.75 -2.06
C SER A 174 3.85 11.93 -2.24
N ARG A 175 4.52 12.39 -1.17
CA ARG A 175 5.99 12.42 -1.14
C ARG A 175 6.62 11.03 -1.29
N GLY A 176 5.88 9.97 -0.88
CA GLY A 176 6.35 8.59 -0.99
C GLY A 176 6.46 8.05 -2.40
N ASP A 177 5.90 8.79 -3.38
CA ASP A 177 5.87 8.39 -4.79
C ASP A 177 6.89 9.15 -5.63
N LYS A 178 7.57 10.16 -5.05
CA LYS A 178 8.46 11.06 -5.76
C LYS A 178 9.51 10.32 -6.59
N GLU A 179 10.15 9.33 -6.00
CA GLU A 179 11.22 8.57 -6.64
C GLU A 179 10.66 7.65 -7.74
N LEU A 180 9.49 7.04 -7.53
CA LEU A 180 8.81 6.23 -8.54
C LEU A 180 8.35 7.09 -9.73
N LEU A 181 7.75 8.25 -9.45
CA LEU A 181 7.32 9.20 -10.49
C LEU A 181 8.51 9.73 -11.30
N ALA A 182 9.65 10.00 -10.65
CA ALA A 182 10.88 10.43 -11.31
C ALA A 182 11.57 9.29 -12.10
N PHE A 183 11.34 8.04 -11.74
CA PHE A 183 11.87 6.86 -12.40
C PHE A 183 11.07 6.47 -13.64
N ALA A 184 9.82 6.90 -13.74
CA ALA A 184 8.92 6.62 -14.86
C ALA A 184 9.25 7.46 -16.10
N ASP A 185 8.90 6.93 -17.29
CA ASP A 185 8.95 7.68 -18.54
C ASP A 185 7.81 8.70 -18.62
N GLU A 186 6.64 8.32 -18.08
CA GLU A 186 5.48 9.19 -17.95
C GLU A 186 4.96 9.14 -16.51
N SER A 187 4.69 10.30 -15.93
CA SER A 187 4.26 10.38 -14.53
C SER A 187 3.08 11.30 -14.30
N HIS A 188 2.16 10.88 -13.43
CA HIS A 188 0.93 11.60 -13.09
C HIS A 188 0.83 11.81 -11.59
N TYR A 189 1.00 13.05 -11.14
CA TYR A 189 0.88 13.42 -9.74
C TYR A 189 -0.52 13.88 -9.39
N LYS A 190 -1.18 13.21 -8.44
CA LYS A 190 -2.56 13.48 -7.98
C LYS A 190 -3.63 13.47 -9.09
N PRO A 191 -3.58 12.52 -10.04
CA PRO A 191 -4.39 12.62 -11.26
C PRO A 191 -5.89 12.41 -11.04
N PHE A 192 -6.27 11.74 -9.94
CA PHE A 192 -7.66 11.34 -9.67
C PHE A 192 -8.32 12.16 -8.54
N ARG A 193 -7.71 13.27 -8.16
CA ARG A 193 -8.31 14.21 -7.19
C ARG A 193 -9.08 15.27 -7.96
N SER A 194 -10.39 15.11 -8.03
CA SER A 194 -11.33 16.18 -8.38
C SER A 194 -11.66 16.99 -7.15
#